data_8db9e3c4d6c5034e8f91c043106b38ea
#
_entry.id   8db9e3c4d6c5034e8f91c043106b38ea
#
_cell.length_a   1.000
_cell.length_b   1.000
_cell.length_c   1.000
_cell.angle_alpha   90.00
_cell.angle_beta   90.00
_cell.angle_gamma   90.00
#
_symmetry.space_group_name_H-M   'P 1'
#
loop_
_entity.id
_entity.type
_entity.pdbx_description
1 polymer ?
#
loop_
_entity_poly.entity_id
_entity_poly.type
_entity_poly.pdbx_seq_one_letter_code
_entity_poly.pdbx_strand_id
1 'polypeptide(L)'
;MDIKGTQTAENLRKALAGESIARNKYTYFAMAARASGDEEVAAAFEQMAQNEMMHAKFWFEQLYGKPTDTKESLTQAAMGEYSEWHDMYPSFAAQAREEGLEDIAVMFEKVAAIE
;
A
#
# COMPACT_ATOMS: atom_id res chain seq x y z
N MET A 1 -8.49 10.30 22.95
CA MET A 1 -8.56 8.99 23.62
C MET A 1 -7.48 8.09 23.03
N ASP A 2 -6.71 7.43 23.87
CA ASP A 2 -5.67 6.52 23.44
C ASP A 2 -6.26 5.15 23.11
N ILE A 3 -6.06 4.70 21.87
CA ILE A 3 -6.57 3.41 21.40
C ILE A 3 -5.50 2.32 21.45
N LYS A 4 -4.30 2.63 21.90
CA LYS A 4 -3.17 1.70 21.93
C LYS A 4 -3.52 0.43 22.71
N GLY A 5 -3.24 -0.71 22.10
CA GLY A 5 -3.49 -2.02 22.72
C GLY A 5 -4.95 -2.49 22.65
N THR A 6 -5.83 -1.76 21.99
CA THR A 6 -7.25 -2.13 21.90
C THR A 6 -7.53 -2.99 20.66
N GLN A 7 -8.61 -3.76 20.73
CA GLN A 7 -9.12 -4.46 19.55
C GLN A 7 -9.54 -3.48 18.45
N THR A 8 -10.04 -2.31 18.85
CA THR A 8 -10.42 -1.26 17.87
C THR A 8 -9.21 -0.81 17.06
N ALA A 9 -8.03 -0.65 17.69
CA ALA A 9 -6.81 -0.32 16.96
C ALA A 9 -6.46 -1.39 15.94
N GLU A 10 -6.58 -2.66 16.31
CA GLU A 10 -6.38 -3.77 15.37
C GLU A 10 -7.39 -3.74 14.22
N ASN A 11 -8.65 -3.46 14.54
CA ASN A 11 -9.69 -3.36 13.51
C ASN A 11 -9.42 -2.20 12.55
N LEU A 12 -8.94 -1.07 13.06
CA LEU A 12 -8.55 0.08 12.23
C LEU A 12 -7.40 -0.28 11.28
N ARG A 13 -6.40 -1.02 11.76
CA ARG A 13 -5.29 -1.46 10.91
C ARG A 13 -5.78 -2.38 9.80
N LYS A 14 -6.66 -3.31 10.12
CA LYS A 14 -7.26 -4.22 9.12
C LYS A 14 -8.10 -3.47 8.10
N ALA A 15 -8.89 -2.50 8.56
CA ALA A 15 -9.70 -1.68 7.67
C ALA A 15 -8.82 -0.84 6.75
N LEU A 16 -7.78 -0.22 7.29
CA LEU A 16 -6.82 0.54 6.49
C LEU A 16 -6.15 -0.32 5.43
N ALA A 17 -5.68 -1.51 5.82
CA ALA A 17 -5.03 -2.44 4.89
C ALA A 17 -5.99 -2.87 3.79
N GLY A 18 -7.23 -3.24 4.14
CA GLY A 18 -8.24 -3.68 3.18
C GLY A 18 -8.58 -2.60 2.15
N GLU A 19 -8.80 -1.38 2.61
CA GLU A 19 -9.14 -0.27 1.73
C GLU A 19 -7.95 0.16 0.87
N SER A 20 -6.73 0.08 1.40
CA SER A 20 -5.52 0.38 0.63
C SER A 20 -5.33 -0.63 -0.50
N ILE A 21 -5.58 -1.91 -0.25
CA ILE A 21 -5.53 -2.96 -1.27
C ILE A 21 -6.63 -2.72 -2.32
N ALA A 22 -7.86 -2.43 -1.88
CA ALA A 22 -8.99 -2.18 -2.77
C ALA A 22 -8.72 -0.96 -3.66
N ARG A 23 -8.17 0.10 -3.11
CA ARG A 23 -7.83 1.32 -3.86
C ARG A 23 -6.90 0.99 -5.03
N ASN A 24 -5.85 0.24 -4.79
CA ASN A 24 -4.91 -0.12 -5.86
C ASN A 24 -5.53 -1.12 -6.85
N LYS A 25 -6.26 -2.11 -6.33
CA LYS A 25 -6.95 -3.09 -7.18
C LYS A 25 -7.89 -2.41 -8.18
N TYR A 26 -8.68 -1.45 -7.73
CA TYR A 26 -9.61 -0.73 -8.61
C TYR A 26 -8.86 0.13 -9.63
N THR A 27 -7.72 0.72 -9.26
CA THR A 27 -6.87 1.41 -10.22
C THR A 27 -6.38 0.47 -11.31
N TYR A 28 -5.96 -0.74 -10.94
CA TYR A 28 -5.52 -1.75 -11.91
C TYR A 28 -6.66 -2.21 -12.80
N PHE A 29 -7.86 -2.37 -12.24
CA PHE A 29 -9.05 -2.72 -13.03
C PHE A 29 -9.39 -1.61 -14.02
N ALA A 30 -9.25 -0.35 -13.61
CA ALA A 30 -9.46 0.79 -14.50
C ALA A 30 -8.47 0.77 -15.67
N MET A 31 -7.20 0.48 -15.37
CA MET A 31 -6.17 0.39 -16.41
C MET A 31 -6.49 -0.71 -17.42
N ALA A 32 -6.92 -1.87 -16.95
CA ALA A 32 -7.30 -2.98 -17.82
C ALA A 32 -8.54 -2.64 -18.67
N ALA A 33 -9.54 -2.00 -18.07
CA ALA A 33 -10.75 -1.60 -18.79
C ALA A 33 -10.41 -0.58 -19.91
N ARG A 34 -9.54 0.38 -19.60
CA ARG A 34 -9.13 1.39 -20.59
C ARG A 34 -8.34 0.74 -21.72
N ALA A 35 -7.46 -0.21 -21.42
CA ALA A 35 -6.72 -0.94 -22.42
C ALA A 35 -7.64 -1.75 -23.34
N SER A 36 -8.81 -2.16 -22.84
CA SER A 36 -9.83 -2.89 -23.62
C SER A 36 -10.78 -1.94 -24.36
N GLY A 37 -10.58 -0.62 -24.24
CA GLY A 37 -11.42 0.38 -24.88
C GLY A 37 -12.70 0.71 -24.14
N ASP A 38 -12.87 0.26 -22.90
CA ASP A 38 -14.08 0.50 -22.10
C ASP A 38 -13.86 1.68 -21.15
N GLU A 39 -14.00 2.90 -21.70
CA GLU A 39 -13.76 4.13 -20.94
C GLU A 39 -14.78 4.34 -19.82
N GLU A 40 -16.03 3.90 -20.02
CA GLU A 40 -17.07 4.07 -19.01
C GLU A 40 -16.79 3.20 -17.77
N VAL A 41 -16.41 1.94 -17.97
CA VAL A 41 -16.05 1.06 -16.87
C VAL A 41 -14.77 1.54 -16.20
N ALA A 42 -13.79 1.99 -16.99
CA ALA A 42 -12.55 2.55 -16.44
C ALA A 42 -12.84 3.73 -15.51
N ALA A 43 -13.69 4.66 -15.95
CA ALA A 43 -14.06 5.82 -15.12
C ALA A 43 -14.76 5.40 -13.83
N ALA A 44 -15.63 4.38 -13.89
CA ALA A 44 -16.31 3.86 -12.72
C ALA A 44 -15.33 3.30 -11.69
N PHE A 45 -14.35 2.52 -12.14
CA PHE A 45 -13.30 1.99 -11.24
C PHE A 45 -12.41 3.09 -10.68
N GLU A 46 -12.10 4.10 -11.46
CA GLU A 46 -11.32 5.25 -10.96
C GLU A 46 -12.07 5.96 -9.84
N GLN A 47 -13.39 6.13 -9.96
CA GLN A 47 -14.20 6.73 -8.92
C GLN A 47 -14.22 5.85 -7.67
N MET A 48 -14.35 4.54 -7.85
CA MET A 48 -14.30 3.59 -6.73
C MET A 48 -12.96 3.66 -6.01
N ALA A 49 -11.86 3.77 -6.77
CA ALA A 49 -10.52 3.89 -6.18
C ALA A 49 -10.40 5.16 -5.33
N GLN A 50 -10.96 6.28 -5.80
CA GLN A 50 -10.99 7.53 -5.04
C GLN A 50 -11.79 7.37 -3.74
N ASN A 51 -12.92 6.69 -3.79
CA ASN A 51 -13.74 6.44 -2.61
C ASN A 51 -12.95 5.62 -1.57
N GLU A 52 -12.24 4.57 -2.02
CA GLU A 52 -11.44 3.73 -1.12
C GLU A 52 -10.28 4.52 -0.51
N MET A 53 -9.67 5.42 -1.27
CA MET A 53 -8.61 6.29 -0.75
C MET A 53 -9.13 7.16 0.41
N MET A 54 -10.34 7.71 0.27
CA MET A 54 -10.93 8.54 1.32
C MET A 54 -11.30 7.72 2.55
N HIS A 55 -11.81 6.49 2.38
CA HIS A 55 -12.07 5.59 3.50
C HIS A 55 -10.78 5.24 4.24
N ALA A 56 -9.73 4.90 3.49
CA ALA A 56 -8.42 4.60 4.06
C ALA A 56 -7.89 5.78 4.87
N LYS A 57 -8.10 7.01 4.37
CA LYS A 57 -7.68 8.22 5.06
C LYS A 57 -8.36 8.37 6.42
N PHE A 58 -9.67 8.05 6.52
CA PHE A 58 -10.36 8.09 7.80
C PHE A 58 -9.70 7.17 8.83
N TRP A 59 -9.39 5.94 8.44
CA TRP A 59 -8.76 4.97 9.35
C TRP A 59 -7.33 5.35 9.67
N PHE A 60 -6.60 5.86 8.68
CA PHE A 60 -5.24 6.34 8.87
C PHE A 60 -5.19 7.46 9.91
N GLU A 61 -6.09 8.44 9.80
CA GLU A 61 -6.12 9.58 10.72
C GLU A 61 -6.49 9.16 12.15
N GLN A 62 -7.34 8.15 12.30
CA GLN A 62 -7.66 7.62 13.62
C GLN A 62 -6.45 6.93 14.27
N LEU A 63 -5.64 6.25 13.46
CA LEU A 63 -4.46 5.52 13.94
C LEU A 63 -3.26 6.45 14.21
N TYR A 64 -3.02 7.39 13.33
CA TYR A 64 -1.77 8.14 13.29
C TYR A 64 -1.93 9.65 13.39
N GLY A 65 -3.15 10.15 13.36
CA GLY A 65 -3.42 11.58 13.29
C GLY A 65 -3.28 12.13 11.88
N LYS A 66 -3.67 13.38 11.70
CA LYS A 66 -3.56 14.05 10.41
C LYS A 66 -2.12 14.45 10.15
N PRO A 67 -1.57 14.13 8.95
CA PRO A 67 -0.25 14.64 8.59
C PRO A 67 -0.30 16.16 8.46
N THR A 68 0.46 16.86 9.29
CA THR A 68 0.49 18.33 9.31
C THR A 68 1.89 18.90 9.18
N ASP A 69 2.92 18.08 9.41
CA ASP A 69 4.32 18.49 9.34
C ASP A 69 4.99 17.79 8.16
N THR A 70 5.31 18.57 7.12
CA THR A 70 5.92 18.06 5.89
C THR A 70 7.28 17.43 6.16
N LYS A 71 8.07 18.02 7.05
CA LYS A 71 9.40 17.50 7.39
C LYS A 71 9.27 16.13 8.08
N GLU A 72 8.35 16.00 9.02
CA GLU A 72 8.08 14.72 9.68
C GLU A 72 7.60 13.67 8.70
N SER A 73 6.70 14.05 7.79
CA SER A 73 6.19 13.13 6.76
C SER A 73 7.33 12.64 5.86
N LEU A 74 8.24 13.52 5.46
CA LEU A 74 9.40 13.14 4.65
C LEU A 74 10.31 12.17 5.42
N THR A 75 10.53 12.43 6.70
CA THR A 75 11.36 11.57 7.54
C THR A 75 10.75 10.18 7.64
N GLN A 76 9.44 10.09 7.91
CA GLN A 76 8.75 8.80 8.01
C GLN A 76 8.78 8.03 6.67
N ALA A 77 8.58 8.74 5.56
CA ALA A 77 8.65 8.11 4.24
C ALA A 77 10.03 7.56 3.96
N ALA A 78 11.08 8.34 4.24
CA ALA A 78 12.46 7.90 4.02
C ALA A 78 12.81 6.68 4.88
N MET A 79 12.38 6.66 6.13
CA MET A 79 12.62 5.53 7.03
C MET A 79 11.89 4.27 6.55
N GLY A 80 10.64 4.40 6.09
CA GLY A 80 9.88 3.29 5.54
C GLY A 80 10.53 2.71 4.31
N GLU A 81 10.90 3.56 3.35
CA GLU A 81 11.57 3.13 2.13
C GLU A 81 12.90 2.44 2.43
N TYR A 82 13.69 3.01 3.36
CA TYR A 82 14.96 2.41 3.77
C TYR A 82 14.75 1.01 4.34
N SER A 83 13.78 0.82 5.23
CA SER A 83 13.48 -0.48 5.81
C SER A 83 13.11 -1.50 4.74
N GLU A 84 12.33 -1.08 3.73
CA GLU A 84 11.91 -1.95 2.64
C GLU A 84 13.09 -2.42 1.78
N TRP A 85 13.95 -1.50 1.31
CA TRP A 85 15.03 -1.89 0.41
C TRP A 85 16.21 -2.53 1.13
N HIS A 86 16.45 -2.16 2.39
CA HIS A 86 17.61 -2.67 3.15
C HIS A 86 17.32 -4.01 3.81
N ASP A 87 16.14 -4.16 4.43
CA ASP A 87 15.82 -5.33 5.24
C ASP A 87 14.75 -6.22 4.65
N MET A 88 13.58 -5.65 4.36
CA MET A 88 12.39 -6.42 4.02
C MET A 88 12.52 -7.14 2.68
N TYR A 89 12.73 -6.40 1.61
CA TYR A 89 12.78 -7.01 0.27
C TYR A 89 13.97 -7.93 0.05
N PRO A 90 15.18 -7.63 0.53
CA PRO A 90 16.26 -8.62 0.46
C PRO A 90 15.94 -9.92 1.18
N SER A 91 15.30 -9.85 2.34
CA SER A 91 14.87 -11.03 3.09
C SER A 91 13.81 -11.83 2.32
N PHE A 92 12.85 -11.14 1.72
CA PHE A 92 11.79 -11.78 0.92
C PHE A 92 12.37 -12.43 -0.34
N ALA A 93 13.36 -11.79 -0.97
CA ALA A 93 14.04 -12.37 -2.13
C ALA A 93 14.76 -13.67 -1.77
N ALA A 94 15.46 -13.67 -0.63
CA ALA A 94 16.15 -14.87 -0.16
C ALA A 94 15.16 -16.01 0.11
N GLN A 95 14.04 -15.71 0.78
CA GLN A 95 13.00 -16.70 1.06
C GLN A 95 12.38 -17.25 -0.22
N ALA A 96 12.07 -16.38 -1.18
CA ALA A 96 11.50 -16.79 -2.45
C ALA A 96 12.46 -17.73 -3.20
N ARG A 97 13.76 -17.42 -3.16
CA ARG A 97 14.78 -18.23 -3.81
C ARG A 97 14.89 -19.61 -3.17
N GLU A 98 14.82 -19.68 -1.84
CA GLU A 98 14.78 -20.97 -1.13
C GLU A 98 13.58 -21.82 -1.52
N GLU A 99 12.46 -21.17 -1.82
CA GLU A 99 11.23 -21.84 -2.23
C GLU A 99 11.20 -22.18 -3.73
N GLY A 100 12.25 -21.87 -4.46
CA GLY A 100 12.34 -22.14 -5.90
C GLY A 100 11.60 -21.12 -6.77
N LEU A 101 11.25 -19.96 -6.21
CA LEU A 101 10.50 -18.90 -6.89
C LEU A 101 11.44 -17.80 -7.38
N GLU A 102 12.34 -18.16 -8.29
CA GLU A 102 13.43 -17.27 -8.74
C GLU A 102 12.90 -15.97 -9.38
N ASP A 103 11.86 -16.05 -10.20
CA ASP A 103 11.30 -14.86 -10.86
C ASP A 103 10.78 -13.85 -9.84
N ILE A 104 10.15 -14.34 -8.77
CA ILE A 104 9.64 -13.49 -7.71
C ILE A 104 10.79 -12.90 -6.89
N ALA A 105 11.82 -13.70 -6.61
CA ALA A 105 13.02 -13.23 -5.90
C ALA A 105 13.67 -12.07 -6.67
N VAL A 106 13.80 -12.19 -7.98
CA VAL A 106 14.36 -11.14 -8.84
C VAL A 106 13.49 -9.88 -8.78
N MET A 107 12.16 -10.02 -8.76
CA MET A 107 11.27 -8.86 -8.63
C MET A 107 11.48 -8.12 -7.30
N PHE A 108 11.61 -8.85 -6.20
CA PHE A 108 11.89 -8.22 -4.91
C PHE A 108 13.22 -7.46 -4.95
N GLU A 109 14.25 -8.05 -5.56
CA GLU A 109 15.55 -7.40 -5.67
C GLU A 109 15.50 -6.14 -6.53
N LYS A 110 14.74 -6.17 -7.64
CA LYS A 110 14.58 -5.01 -8.52
C LYS A 110 13.85 -3.86 -7.82
N VAL A 111 12.80 -4.17 -7.08
CA VAL A 111 12.05 -3.14 -6.32
C VAL A 111 12.96 -2.54 -5.24
N ALA A 112 13.69 -3.37 -4.52
CA ALA A 112 14.64 -2.90 -3.52
C ALA A 112 15.69 -1.95 -4.13
N ALA A 113 16.16 -2.23 -5.32
CA ALA A 113 17.17 -1.40 -6.00
C ALA A 113 16.62 -0.04 -6.43
N ILE A 114 15.30 0.06 -6.69
CA ILE A 114 14.64 1.31 -7.06
C ILE A 114 14.42 2.20 -5.82
N GLU A 115 14.12 1.63 -4.69
CA GLU A 115 13.90 2.35 -3.45
C GLU A 115 15.23 2.78 -2.81
#